data_f09df94c34f4ab88f53a581d236913c2
#
_entry.id   f09df94c34f4ab88f53a581d236913c2
#
_cell.length_a   1.000
_cell.length_b   1.000
_cell.length_c   1.000
_cell.angle_alpha   90.00
_cell.angle_beta   90.00
_cell.angle_gamma   90.00
#
_symmetry.space_group_name_H-M   'P 1'
#
loop_
_entity.id
_entity.type
_entity.pdbx_description
1 polymer ?
#
loop_
_entity_poly.entity_id
_entity_poly.type
_entity_poly.pdbx_seq_one_letter_code
_entity_poly.pdbx_strand_id
1 'polypeptide(L)'
;VDRGPDSLKCLNLLDEPWFKAILGNHEEMCLLSHVEPSMANLHAQHGGKWFYQLSIEQQKQIIERLQRVPLLLEVDYQNKKYGFVHADIDLNDWDKFKVAIQSKSRESALWGRGRIKNRRFLKYSTVSGIDQIFLGHTVVDRVTRKDNCYYLDTGACFGGELTIVEIDQDLSIEEQVVVR
;
A
#
# COMPACT_ATOMS: atom_id res chain seq x y z
N VAL A 1 -6.21 3.30 -5.60
CA VAL A 1 -7.20 3.45 -6.71
C VAL A 1 -6.56 3.16 -8.06
N ASP A 2 -7.15 3.59 -9.16
CA ASP A 2 -6.79 3.31 -10.56
C ASP A 2 -7.04 1.86 -11.01
N ARG A 3 -6.93 1.63 -12.31
CA ARG A 3 -7.08 0.33 -12.99
C ARG A 3 -8.43 -0.38 -12.82
N GLY A 4 -9.07 -0.26 -11.66
CA GLY A 4 -10.41 -0.81 -11.44
C GLY A 4 -11.51 0.05 -12.04
N PRO A 5 -12.74 -0.48 -12.15
CA PRO A 5 -13.86 0.22 -12.80
C PRO A 5 -14.43 1.37 -11.96
N ASP A 6 -14.25 1.36 -10.65
CA ASP A 6 -14.96 2.21 -9.71
C ASP A 6 -14.03 2.99 -8.75
N SER A 7 -12.92 3.58 -9.26
CA SER A 7 -11.94 4.31 -8.45
C SER A 7 -12.59 5.37 -7.54
N LEU A 8 -13.55 6.14 -8.06
CA LEU A 8 -14.24 7.16 -7.26
C LEU A 8 -15.08 6.57 -6.13
N LYS A 9 -15.74 5.43 -6.34
CA LYS A 9 -16.47 4.74 -5.28
C LYS A 9 -15.53 4.18 -4.21
N CYS A 10 -14.36 3.66 -4.63
CA CYS A 10 -13.35 3.21 -3.67
C CYS A 10 -12.85 4.34 -2.79
N LEU A 11 -12.65 5.55 -3.34
CA LEU A 11 -12.28 6.72 -2.54
C LEU A 11 -13.33 7.10 -1.51
N ASN A 12 -14.62 6.86 -1.77
CA ASN A 12 -15.68 7.13 -0.80
C ASN A 12 -15.57 6.29 0.47
N LEU A 13 -14.89 5.14 0.41
CA LEU A 13 -14.60 4.36 1.61
C LEU A 13 -13.74 5.12 2.63
N LEU A 14 -12.95 6.11 2.20
CA LEU A 14 -12.17 6.94 3.12
C LEU A 14 -13.03 7.76 4.10
N ASP A 15 -14.31 7.95 3.80
CA ASP A 15 -15.26 8.65 4.66
C ASP A 15 -15.91 7.71 5.69
N GLU A 16 -15.74 6.41 5.53
CA GLU A 16 -16.29 5.40 6.42
C GLU A 16 -15.45 5.26 7.70
N PRO A 17 -16.05 5.36 8.90
CA PRO A 17 -15.30 5.34 10.15
C PRO A 17 -14.57 4.02 10.42
N TRP A 18 -15.07 2.93 9.89
CA TRP A 18 -14.50 1.58 10.02
C TRP A 18 -13.35 1.31 9.02
N PHE A 19 -13.26 2.09 7.93
CA PHE A 19 -12.27 1.88 6.88
C PHE A 19 -11.01 2.70 7.11
N LYS A 20 -9.86 2.08 6.97
CA LYS A 20 -8.55 2.75 7.01
C LYS A 20 -7.75 2.35 5.78
N ALA A 21 -7.04 3.30 5.20
CA ALA A 21 -6.18 3.07 4.05
C ALA A 21 -4.78 3.62 4.29
N ILE A 22 -3.83 3.13 3.53
CA ILE A 22 -2.48 3.66 3.42
C ILE A 22 -2.25 4.21 2.01
N LEU A 23 -1.39 5.20 1.90
CA LEU A 23 -1.03 5.82 0.63
C LEU A 23 -0.21 4.83 -0.21
N GLY A 24 -0.65 4.59 -1.44
CA GLY A 24 0.09 3.84 -2.43
C GLY A 24 0.76 4.74 -3.47
N ASN A 25 1.56 4.15 -4.35
CA ASN A 25 2.24 4.88 -5.41
C ASN A 25 1.28 5.50 -6.43
N HIS A 26 0.09 4.96 -6.61
CA HIS A 26 -0.93 5.53 -7.48
C HIS A 26 -1.53 6.81 -6.88
N GLU A 27 -1.82 6.79 -5.60
CA GLU A 27 -2.27 7.98 -4.87
C GLU A 27 -1.16 9.04 -4.82
N GLU A 28 0.11 8.64 -4.69
CA GLU A 28 1.24 9.57 -4.77
C GLU A 28 1.35 10.22 -6.16
N MET A 29 1.23 9.43 -7.24
CA MET A 29 1.20 9.98 -8.61
C MET A 29 0.07 10.99 -8.78
N CYS A 30 -1.12 10.69 -8.25
CA CYS A 30 -2.27 11.61 -8.28
C CYS A 30 -1.95 12.92 -7.54
N LEU A 31 -1.37 12.85 -6.33
CA LEU A 31 -0.97 14.02 -5.56
C LEU A 31 0.09 14.87 -6.28
N LEU A 32 1.11 14.22 -6.82
CA LEU A 32 2.21 14.90 -7.52
C LEU A 32 1.78 15.47 -8.88
N SER A 33 0.76 14.89 -9.52
CA SER A 33 0.25 15.38 -10.81
C SER A 33 -0.22 16.85 -10.77
N HIS A 34 -0.54 17.34 -9.58
CA HIS A 34 -0.99 18.71 -9.37
C HIS A 34 0.16 19.74 -9.44
N VAL A 35 1.38 19.30 -9.20
CA VAL A 35 2.58 20.16 -9.16
C VAL A 35 3.57 19.84 -10.27
N GLU A 36 3.53 18.64 -10.81
CA GLU A 36 4.45 18.16 -11.85
C GLU A 36 3.71 17.59 -13.07
N PRO A 37 3.73 18.29 -14.23
CA PRO A 37 3.06 17.81 -15.45
C PRO A 37 3.51 16.42 -15.92
N SER A 38 4.78 16.05 -15.69
CA SER A 38 5.30 14.72 -16.01
C SER A 38 4.59 13.61 -15.22
N MET A 39 4.25 13.87 -13.97
CA MET A 39 3.51 12.94 -13.12
C MET A 39 2.06 12.81 -13.53
N ALA A 40 1.43 13.86 -14.06
CA ALA A 40 0.09 13.76 -14.64
C ALA A 40 0.04 12.79 -15.83
N ASN A 41 1.03 12.83 -16.71
CA ASN A 41 1.14 11.90 -17.83
C ASN A 41 1.37 10.46 -17.34
N LEU A 42 2.27 10.27 -16.38
CA LEU A 42 2.57 8.97 -15.78
C LEU A 42 1.32 8.38 -15.12
N HIS A 43 0.64 9.15 -14.28
CA HIS A 43 -0.60 8.74 -13.60
C HIS A 43 -1.68 8.33 -14.63
N ALA A 44 -1.91 9.16 -15.67
CA ALA A 44 -2.88 8.86 -16.71
C ALA A 44 -2.56 7.56 -17.48
N GLN A 45 -1.28 7.28 -17.77
CA GLN A 45 -0.84 6.04 -18.42
C GLN A 45 -1.02 4.80 -17.54
N HIS A 46 -0.97 4.96 -16.23
CA HIS A 46 -1.08 3.87 -15.27
C HIS A 46 -2.49 3.65 -14.68
N GLY A 47 -3.52 4.21 -15.33
CA GLY A 47 -4.93 3.97 -14.97
C GLY A 47 -5.65 5.18 -14.39
N GLY A 48 -4.94 6.29 -14.13
CA GLY A 48 -5.48 7.51 -13.54
C GLY A 48 -6.24 8.44 -14.49
N LYS A 49 -6.55 8.03 -15.74
CA LYS A 49 -7.27 8.87 -16.71
C LYS A 49 -8.61 9.38 -16.19
N TRP A 50 -9.32 8.58 -15.40
CA TRP A 50 -10.61 8.92 -14.80
C TRP A 50 -10.55 10.21 -13.98
N PHE A 51 -9.45 10.47 -13.28
CA PHE A 51 -9.22 11.65 -12.45
C PHE A 51 -9.25 12.94 -13.28
N TYR A 52 -8.62 12.95 -14.46
CA TYR A 52 -8.55 14.11 -15.36
C TYR A 52 -9.84 14.36 -16.13
N GLN A 53 -10.82 13.45 -16.06
CA GLN A 53 -12.16 13.63 -16.62
C GLN A 53 -13.11 14.31 -15.64
N LEU A 54 -12.71 14.46 -14.38
CA LEU A 54 -13.49 15.13 -13.34
C LEU A 54 -13.37 16.66 -13.45
N SER A 55 -14.34 17.37 -12.87
CA SER A 55 -14.23 18.81 -12.73
C SER A 55 -13.05 19.18 -11.81
N ILE A 56 -12.53 20.40 -11.97
CA ILE A 56 -11.41 20.90 -11.13
C ILE A 56 -11.77 20.84 -9.64
N GLU A 57 -13.02 21.13 -9.31
CA GLU A 57 -13.49 21.08 -7.92
C GLU A 57 -13.45 19.65 -7.35
N GLN A 58 -13.91 18.67 -8.13
CA GLN A 58 -13.82 17.26 -7.73
C GLN A 58 -12.37 16.78 -7.59
N GLN A 59 -11.49 17.21 -8.51
CA GLN A 59 -10.06 16.89 -8.40
C GLN A 59 -9.46 17.45 -7.11
N LYS A 60 -9.75 18.70 -6.74
CA LYS A 60 -9.29 19.30 -5.49
C LYS A 60 -9.76 18.52 -4.26
N GLN A 61 -11.05 18.19 -4.22
CA GLN A 61 -11.61 17.39 -3.10
C GLN A 61 -10.91 16.04 -2.96
N ILE A 62 -10.59 15.37 -4.07
CA ILE A 62 -9.84 14.11 -4.05
C ILE A 62 -8.43 14.33 -3.52
N ILE A 63 -7.72 15.34 -4.00
CA ILE A 63 -6.37 15.69 -3.52
C ILE A 63 -6.38 15.94 -2.02
N GLU A 64 -7.31 16.75 -1.50
CA GLU A 64 -7.43 17.04 -0.06
C GLU A 64 -7.67 15.77 0.78
N ARG A 65 -8.45 14.82 0.25
CA ARG A 65 -8.69 13.53 0.91
C ARG A 65 -7.43 12.66 0.91
N LEU A 66 -6.75 12.53 -0.23
CA LEU A 66 -5.53 11.74 -0.37
C LEU A 66 -4.37 12.28 0.48
N GLN A 67 -4.27 13.59 0.65
CA GLN A 67 -3.25 14.23 1.52
C GLN A 67 -3.35 13.81 2.99
N ARG A 68 -4.53 13.33 3.43
CA ARG A 68 -4.77 12.85 4.81
C ARG A 68 -4.47 11.36 4.98
N VAL A 69 -4.28 10.64 3.87
CA VAL A 69 -3.99 9.20 3.92
C VAL A 69 -2.54 8.98 4.37
N PRO A 70 -2.28 8.21 5.43
CA PRO A 70 -0.95 8.00 5.94
C PRO A 70 -0.13 7.05 5.03
N LEU A 71 1.20 7.16 5.09
CA LEU A 71 2.12 6.26 4.39
C LEU A 71 2.19 4.86 5.02
N LEU A 72 1.89 4.76 6.30
CA LEU A 72 1.83 3.50 7.05
C LEU A 72 0.73 3.57 8.10
N LEU A 73 0.26 2.40 8.52
CA LEU A 73 -0.55 2.22 9.73
C LEU A 73 0.15 1.23 10.66
N GLU A 74 -0.01 1.47 11.96
CA GLU A 74 0.36 0.52 13.02
C GLU A 74 -0.89 0.25 13.86
N VAL A 75 -1.17 -1.01 14.14
CA VAL A 75 -2.34 -1.43 14.92
C VAL A 75 -1.88 -2.38 16.01
N ASP A 76 -2.20 -2.08 17.25
CA ASP A 76 -2.05 -3.00 18.37
C ASP A 76 -3.35 -3.80 18.54
N TYR A 77 -3.25 -5.11 18.44
CA TYR A 77 -4.38 -6.01 18.61
C TYR A 77 -3.92 -7.31 19.29
N GLN A 78 -4.60 -7.74 20.34
CA GLN A 78 -4.33 -8.98 21.09
C GLN A 78 -2.84 -9.16 21.48
N ASN A 79 -2.23 -8.11 22.03
CA ASN A 79 -0.81 -8.06 22.43
C ASN A 79 0.20 -8.24 21.30
N LYS A 80 -0.22 -8.09 20.03
CA LYS A 80 0.65 -8.08 18.85
C LYS A 80 0.56 -6.73 18.15
N LYS A 81 1.65 -6.36 17.48
CA LYS A 81 1.75 -5.15 16.65
C LYS A 81 1.74 -5.51 15.17
N TYR A 82 0.85 -4.89 14.45
CA TYR A 82 0.66 -5.08 13.01
C TYR A 82 0.99 -3.80 12.24
N GLY A 83 1.88 -3.88 11.26
CA GLY A 83 2.24 -2.79 10.37
C GLY A 83 1.64 -2.97 8.99
N PHE A 84 1.25 -1.86 8.38
CA PHE A 84 0.74 -1.84 7.01
C PHE A 84 1.51 -0.80 6.22
N VAL A 85 2.12 -1.22 5.11
CA VAL A 85 2.90 -0.37 4.20
C VAL A 85 2.58 -0.79 2.77
N HIS A 86 2.52 0.17 1.83
CA HIS A 86 2.08 -0.15 0.47
C HIS A 86 3.01 -1.13 -0.25
N ALA A 87 4.33 -0.88 -0.31
CA ALA A 87 5.23 -1.63 -1.19
C ALA A 87 6.33 -2.42 -0.50
N ASP A 88 7.20 -1.77 0.26
CA ASP A 88 8.35 -2.44 0.87
C ASP A 88 8.84 -1.70 2.12
N ILE A 89 9.68 -2.38 2.88
CA ILE A 89 10.40 -1.83 4.03
C ILE A 89 11.90 -2.10 3.86
N ASP A 90 12.70 -1.05 3.73
CA ASP A 90 14.13 -1.10 3.45
C ASP A 90 15.01 -1.22 4.70
N LEU A 91 14.42 -1.09 5.89
CA LEU A 91 15.09 -1.24 7.16
C LEU A 91 14.62 -2.51 7.89
N ASN A 92 15.49 -3.10 8.71
CA ASN A 92 15.15 -4.25 9.57
C ASN A 92 14.74 -3.82 11.00
N ASP A 93 14.27 -2.60 11.13
CA ASP A 93 13.88 -1.97 12.40
C ASP A 93 12.67 -1.07 12.14
N TRP A 94 11.54 -1.40 12.74
CA TRP A 94 10.26 -0.73 12.49
C TRP A 94 10.25 0.72 12.97
N ASP A 95 10.81 0.98 14.15
CA ASP A 95 10.82 2.34 14.70
C ASP A 95 11.72 3.27 13.88
N LYS A 96 12.86 2.77 13.41
CA LYS A 96 13.71 3.51 12.49
C LYS A 96 13.03 3.74 11.14
N PHE A 97 12.28 2.76 10.65
CA PHE A 97 11.52 2.91 9.42
C PHE A 97 10.42 3.96 9.55
N LYS A 98 9.66 3.99 10.66
CA LYS A 98 8.66 5.04 10.94
C LYS A 98 9.25 6.44 10.91
N VAL A 99 10.45 6.62 11.42
CA VAL A 99 11.16 7.91 11.37
C VAL A 99 11.62 8.23 9.94
N ALA A 100 12.09 7.24 9.20
CA ALA A 100 12.68 7.43 7.87
C ALA A 100 11.63 7.52 6.74
N ILE A 101 10.41 7.08 6.95
CA ILE A 101 9.40 6.95 5.87
C ILE A 101 9.01 8.29 5.24
N GLN A 102 9.10 9.40 5.97
CA GLN A 102 8.81 10.73 5.42
C GLN A 102 9.96 11.30 4.55
N SER A 103 11.09 10.60 4.48
CA SER A 103 12.29 11.05 3.78
C SER A 103 12.93 9.90 2.99
N LYS A 104 14.04 9.36 3.46
CA LYS A 104 14.88 8.40 2.74
C LYS A 104 14.22 7.04 2.44
N SER A 105 13.24 6.62 3.25
CA SER A 105 12.52 5.35 3.04
C SER A 105 11.18 5.52 2.31
N ARG A 106 10.80 6.75 1.92
CA ARG A 106 9.54 7.03 1.22
C ARG A 106 9.44 6.28 -0.11
N GLU A 107 10.50 6.33 -0.92
CA GLU A 107 10.54 5.62 -2.21
C GLU A 107 10.38 4.11 -2.00
N SER A 108 11.05 3.55 -0.98
CA SER A 108 10.89 2.13 -0.65
C SER A 108 9.45 1.80 -0.25
N ALA A 109 8.86 2.61 0.63
CA ALA A 109 7.50 2.41 1.11
C ALA A 109 6.44 2.42 -0.01
N LEU A 110 6.66 3.18 -1.09
CA LEU A 110 5.69 3.36 -2.18
C LEU A 110 6.01 2.56 -3.46
N TRP A 111 7.29 2.27 -3.73
CA TRP A 111 7.75 1.66 -4.98
C TRP A 111 8.69 0.48 -4.80
N GLY A 112 9.12 0.21 -3.57
CA GLY A 112 10.13 -0.78 -3.26
C GLY A 112 9.72 -2.21 -3.65
N ARG A 113 10.72 -3.03 -3.99
CA ARG A 113 10.61 -4.47 -4.25
C ARG A 113 11.87 -5.20 -3.81
N GLY A 114 12.65 -4.59 -2.93
CA GLY A 114 13.95 -5.10 -2.56
C GLY A 114 13.86 -6.39 -1.75
N ARG A 115 13.03 -6.40 -0.72
CA ARG A 115 12.87 -7.52 0.20
C ARG A 115 12.24 -8.73 -0.50
N ILE A 116 11.13 -8.57 -1.23
CA ILE A 116 10.49 -9.69 -1.90
C ILE A 116 11.36 -10.28 -3.01
N LYS A 117 12.07 -9.43 -3.78
CA LYS A 117 12.97 -9.87 -4.84
C LYS A 117 14.32 -10.36 -4.32
N ASN A 118 14.53 -10.35 -3.00
CA ASN A 118 15.73 -10.81 -2.33
C ASN A 118 17.02 -10.25 -3.00
N ARG A 119 17.08 -8.93 -3.18
CA ARG A 119 18.24 -8.28 -3.83
C ARG A 119 19.48 -8.54 -2.99
N ARG A 120 20.44 -9.25 -3.55
CA ARG A 120 21.65 -9.79 -2.89
C ARG A 120 22.52 -8.74 -2.16
N PHE A 121 22.34 -7.46 -2.46
CA PHE A 121 23.12 -6.37 -1.86
C PHE A 121 22.50 -5.83 -0.56
N LEU A 122 21.25 -6.17 -0.27
CA LEU A 122 20.53 -5.72 0.93
C LEU A 122 20.34 -6.93 1.85
N LYS A 123 20.90 -6.86 3.05
CA LYS A 123 20.70 -7.90 4.08
C LYS A 123 19.35 -7.69 4.74
N TYR A 124 18.30 -8.21 4.11
CA TYR A 124 16.99 -8.27 4.73
C TYR A 124 16.93 -9.39 5.77
N SER A 125 16.27 -9.12 6.86
CA SER A 125 15.99 -10.06 7.95
C SER A 125 14.69 -9.66 8.62
N THR A 126 14.25 -10.41 9.62
CA THR A 126 13.11 -10.05 10.45
C THR A 126 13.18 -8.59 10.90
N VAL A 127 12.10 -7.86 10.71
CA VAL A 127 11.98 -6.47 11.15
C VAL A 127 11.69 -6.46 12.64
N SER A 128 12.59 -5.90 13.43
CA SER A 128 12.42 -5.76 14.87
C SER A 128 11.40 -4.68 15.24
N GLY A 129 10.77 -4.79 16.42
CA GLY A 129 9.84 -3.80 16.95
C GLY A 129 8.40 -3.92 16.43
N ILE A 130 8.11 -4.97 15.64
CA ILE A 130 6.79 -5.27 15.12
C ILE A 130 6.63 -6.78 14.90
N ASP A 131 5.41 -7.32 15.09
CA ASP A 131 5.18 -8.76 14.95
C ASP A 131 4.94 -9.17 13.50
N GLN A 132 4.12 -8.42 12.77
CA GLN A 132 3.77 -8.72 11.38
C GLN A 132 3.64 -7.43 10.56
N ILE A 133 4.06 -7.47 9.29
CA ILE A 133 3.94 -6.36 8.34
C ILE A 133 3.23 -6.86 7.09
N PHE A 134 2.18 -6.15 6.68
CA PHE A 134 1.40 -6.44 5.48
C PHE A 134 1.74 -5.46 4.35
N LEU A 135 1.98 -6.01 3.16
CA LEU A 135 2.50 -5.31 1.99
C LEU A 135 1.72 -5.69 0.74
N GLY A 136 1.58 -4.75 -0.20
CA GLY A 136 0.99 -4.94 -1.53
C GLY A 136 1.97 -4.65 -2.66
N HIS A 137 1.49 -3.91 -3.71
CA HIS A 137 2.28 -3.35 -4.82
C HIS A 137 3.00 -4.36 -5.72
N THR A 138 3.61 -5.37 -5.17
CA THR A 138 4.26 -6.41 -5.95
C THR A 138 3.33 -7.60 -6.05
N VAL A 139 2.78 -7.82 -7.25
CA VAL A 139 1.88 -8.94 -7.50
C VAL A 139 2.62 -10.26 -7.27
N VAL A 140 1.97 -11.13 -6.51
CA VAL A 140 2.41 -12.49 -6.19
C VAL A 140 1.31 -13.49 -6.59
N ASP A 141 1.69 -14.72 -6.94
CA ASP A 141 0.71 -15.75 -7.33
C ASP A 141 -0.15 -16.22 -6.14
N ARG A 142 0.40 -16.09 -4.95
CA ARG A 142 -0.26 -16.38 -3.66
C ARG A 142 0.40 -15.56 -2.56
N VAL A 143 -0.28 -15.37 -1.45
CA VAL A 143 0.30 -14.68 -0.29
C VAL A 143 1.68 -15.24 0.01
N THR A 144 2.66 -14.36 0.03
CA THR A 144 4.08 -14.74 0.18
C THR A 144 4.64 -14.12 1.44
N ARG A 145 5.18 -14.97 2.30
CA ARG A 145 5.85 -14.55 3.54
C ARG A 145 7.37 -14.48 3.34
N LYS A 146 7.96 -13.40 3.85
CA LYS A 146 9.41 -13.21 4.02
C LYS A 146 9.66 -12.73 5.44
N ASP A 147 10.22 -13.59 6.29
CA ASP A 147 10.36 -13.35 7.72
C ASP A 147 9.01 -12.99 8.38
N ASN A 148 8.83 -11.75 8.88
CA ASN A 148 7.57 -11.23 9.41
C ASN A 148 6.84 -10.27 8.44
N CYS A 149 7.20 -10.28 7.15
CA CYS A 149 6.57 -9.50 6.10
C CYS A 149 5.68 -10.39 5.21
N TYR A 150 4.42 -9.99 5.01
CA TYR A 150 3.40 -10.71 4.25
C TYR A 150 2.99 -9.88 3.02
N TYR A 151 3.22 -10.41 1.82
CA TYR A 151 2.85 -9.78 0.56
C TYR A 151 1.49 -10.32 0.11
N LEU A 152 0.48 -9.43 0.05
CA LEU A 152 -0.92 -9.78 -0.12
C LEU A 152 -1.50 -9.44 -1.50
N ASP A 153 -0.73 -8.75 -2.37
CA ASP A 153 -1.22 -8.34 -3.68
C ASP A 153 -1.27 -9.54 -4.63
N THR A 154 -2.43 -10.16 -4.75
CA THR A 154 -2.69 -11.27 -5.67
C THR A 154 -3.26 -10.82 -7.01
N GLY A 155 -3.07 -9.55 -7.36
CA GLY A 155 -3.30 -9.02 -8.69
C GLY A 155 -4.75 -8.67 -9.03
N ALA A 156 -5.60 -8.36 -8.04
CA ALA A 156 -7.01 -8.05 -8.26
C ALA A 156 -7.24 -6.99 -9.37
N CYS A 157 -6.42 -5.94 -9.41
CA CYS A 157 -6.51 -4.90 -10.44
C CYS A 157 -6.09 -5.34 -11.85
N PHE A 158 -5.54 -6.54 -11.99
CA PHE A 158 -5.16 -7.18 -13.26
C PHE A 158 -6.03 -8.40 -13.59
N GLY A 159 -7.16 -8.57 -12.90
CA GLY A 159 -8.05 -9.72 -13.08
C GLY A 159 -7.64 -10.95 -12.26
N GLY A 160 -6.68 -10.80 -11.34
CA GLY A 160 -6.35 -11.79 -10.32
C GLY A 160 -7.33 -11.74 -9.14
N GLU A 161 -6.91 -12.30 -8.03
CA GLU A 161 -7.74 -12.44 -6.82
C GLU A 161 -7.55 -11.24 -5.87
N LEU A 162 -8.59 -10.89 -5.11
CA LEU A 162 -8.48 -9.98 -3.97
C LEU A 162 -8.23 -10.78 -2.70
N THR A 163 -7.07 -10.60 -2.10
CA THR A 163 -6.76 -11.23 -0.80
C THR A 163 -7.30 -10.39 0.35
N ILE A 164 -8.09 -11.02 1.19
CA ILE A 164 -8.55 -10.49 2.48
C ILE A 164 -7.98 -11.38 3.58
N VAL A 165 -7.36 -10.78 4.58
CA VAL A 165 -6.77 -11.48 5.73
C VAL A 165 -7.51 -11.06 7.00
N GLU A 166 -8.04 -12.02 7.72
CA GLU A 166 -8.55 -11.81 9.07
C GLU A 166 -7.37 -11.87 10.05
N ILE A 167 -7.20 -10.85 10.87
CA ILE A 167 -6.14 -10.77 11.89
C ILE A 167 -6.71 -11.34 13.18
N ASP A 168 -6.42 -12.61 13.46
CA ASP A 168 -6.71 -13.26 14.72
C ASP A 168 -5.45 -13.79 15.42
N GLN A 169 -5.61 -14.59 16.48
CA GLN A 169 -4.47 -15.02 17.34
C GLN A 169 -3.45 -15.91 16.63
N ASP A 170 -3.84 -16.63 15.57
CA ASP A 170 -3.00 -17.60 14.88
C ASP A 170 -3.16 -17.48 13.35
N LEU A 171 -2.57 -16.44 12.75
CA LEU A 171 -2.45 -16.37 11.29
C LEU A 171 -1.58 -17.51 10.77
N SER A 172 -2.17 -18.67 10.60
CA SER A 172 -1.68 -19.65 9.64
C SER A 172 -2.00 -19.10 8.24
N ILE A 173 -1.03 -19.14 7.33
CA ILE A 173 -1.18 -18.68 5.94
C ILE A 173 -2.30 -19.45 5.18
N GLU A 174 -2.86 -20.46 5.80
CA GLU A 174 -3.86 -21.38 5.25
C GLU A 174 -5.31 -20.89 5.35
N GLU A 175 -5.60 -19.85 6.14
CA GLU A 175 -6.96 -19.34 6.40
C GLU A 175 -7.27 -18.02 5.68
N GLN A 176 -6.79 -17.88 4.45
CA GLN A 176 -7.00 -16.67 3.68
C GLN A 176 -8.33 -16.73 2.92
N VAL A 177 -9.19 -15.72 3.14
CA VAL A 177 -10.37 -15.55 2.29
C VAL A 177 -9.93 -14.88 0.99
N VAL A 178 -9.91 -15.66 -0.07
CA VAL A 178 -9.70 -15.16 -1.43
C VAL A 178 -11.06 -14.88 -2.04
N VAL A 179 -11.34 -13.61 -2.35
CA VAL A 179 -12.56 -13.21 -3.06
C VAL A 179 -12.25 -13.18 -4.56
N ARG A 180 -12.97 -14.00 -5.32
CA ARG A 180 -12.91 -14.06 -6.78
C ARG A 180 -13.94 -13.15 -7.42
#